data_1ee79dcf81f3451feed8f3f8a59e2eb4
#
_entry.id   1ee79dcf81f3451feed8f3f8a59e2eb4
#
_cell.length_a   1.000
_cell.length_b   1.000
_cell.length_c   1.000
_cell.angle_alpha   90.00
_cell.angle_beta   90.00
_cell.angle_gamma   90.00
#
_symmetry.space_group_name_H-M   'P 1'
#
loop_
_entity.id
_entity.type
_entity.pdbx_description
1 polymer ?
#
loop_
_entity_poly.entity_id
_entity_poly.type
_entity_poly.pdbx_seq_one_letter_code
_entity_poly.pdbx_strand_id
1 'polypeptide(L)'
;LKAVTDSTERRRVSYLAEFNLVDSESQVIPRTFQFDGTIIFITNLDFDALIDKNNKLSPHLSAMVSRSHYIDLAMKTKRDYFIRIKQVVKAGLLQSKGLTQAQERKVLKFIENNSDNLREMSLRVALKLADLIKRNPSTFEKMARVTVLRGL
;
A
#
# COMPACT_ATOMS: atom_id res chain seq x y z
N LEU A 1 -5.16 -5.78 19.74
CA LEU A 1 -5.48 -4.50 19.05
C LEU A 1 -6.54 -3.72 19.82
N LYS A 2 -7.69 -4.30 20.24
CA LYS A 2 -8.76 -3.58 20.96
C LYS A 2 -8.24 -2.79 22.16
N ALA A 3 -7.40 -3.37 23.01
CA ALA A 3 -6.88 -2.72 24.20
C ALA A 3 -5.98 -1.51 23.89
N VAL A 4 -5.29 -1.51 22.76
CA VAL A 4 -4.42 -0.40 22.32
C VAL A 4 -5.20 0.78 21.75
N THR A 5 -6.41 0.51 21.21
CA THR A 5 -7.32 1.53 20.66
C THR A 5 -8.44 1.91 21.63
N ASP A 6 -8.35 1.48 22.89
CA ASP A 6 -9.34 1.84 23.90
C ASP A 6 -9.31 3.33 24.17
N SER A 7 -10.50 3.90 24.43
CA SER A 7 -10.68 5.33 24.75
C SER A 7 -10.41 5.69 26.20
N THR A 8 -9.98 4.71 27.02
CA THR A 8 -9.62 4.94 28.43
C THR A 8 -8.30 5.71 28.55
N GLU A 9 -8.17 6.56 29.56
CA GLU A 9 -6.94 7.32 29.84
C GLU A 9 -5.71 6.42 30.06
N ARG A 10 -5.92 5.21 30.61
CA ARG A 10 -4.86 4.24 30.87
C ARG A 10 -5.09 2.97 30.06
N ARG A 11 -4.51 2.92 28.88
CA ARG A 11 -4.57 1.74 28.00
C ARG A 11 -3.62 0.65 28.48
N ARG A 12 -4.18 -0.40 29.04
CA ARG A 12 -3.43 -1.56 29.50
C ARG A 12 -3.45 -2.66 28.44
N VAL A 13 -2.29 -3.00 27.92
CA VAL A 13 -2.14 -4.00 26.87
C VAL A 13 -1.54 -5.26 27.44
N SER A 14 -2.13 -6.40 27.12
CA SER A 14 -1.56 -7.71 27.40
C SER A 14 -1.36 -8.48 26.10
N TYR A 15 -0.32 -9.28 26.06
CA TYR A 15 -0.09 -10.25 24.99
C TYR A 15 -0.16 -11.67 25.53
N LEU A 16 -0.67 -12.58 24.70
CA LEU A 16 -0.70 -13.99 24.97
C LEU A 16 0.51 -14.62 24.24
N ALA A 17 1.46 -15.15 24.98
CA ALA A 17 2.56 -15.93 24.46
C ALA A 17 2.74 -17.18 25.33
N GLU A 18 3.05 -18.29 24.70
CA GLU A 18 3.37 -19.55 25.43
C GLU A 18 4.69 -19.42 26.18
N PHE A 19 5.60 -18.58 25.67
CA PHE A 19 6.92 -18.33 26.25
C PHE A 19 7.03 -16.91 26.81
N ASN A 20 7.90 -16.72 27.77
CA ASN A 20 8.29 -15.39 28.20
C ASN A 20 9.12 -14.73 27.08
N LEU A 21 8.69 -13.58 26.62
CA LEU A 21 9.49 -12.76 25.71
C LEU A 21 10.60 -12.08 26.51
N VAL A 22 11.77 -11.98 25.91
CA VAL A 22 12.92 -11.26 26.47
C VAL A 22 13.36 -10.16 25.52
N ASP A 23 13.87 -9.07 26.06
CA ASP A 23 14.46 -7.99 25.29
C ASP A 23 15.89 -8.30 24.83
N SER A 24 16.58 -7.33 24.22
CA SER A 24 17.95 -7.46 23.76
C SER A 24 18.97 -7.67 24.89
N GLU A 25 18.60 -7.39 26.15
CA GLU A 25 19.41 -7.56 27.37
C GLU A 25 19.03 -8.81 28.14
N SER A 26 18.23 -9.71 27.54
CA SER A 26 17.73 -10.95 28.14
C SER A 26 16.82 -10.74 29.36
N GLN A 27 16.25 -9.55 29.53
CA GLN A 27 15.27 -9.29 30.58
C GLN A 27 13.87 -9.71 30.11
N VAL A 28 13.08 -10.26 31.04
CA VAL A 28 11.73 -10.73 30.75
C VAL A 28 10.81 -9.53 30.52
N ILE A 29 10.21 -9.46 29.34
CA ILE A 29 9.23 -8.43 29.00
C ILE A 29 7.93 -8.70 29.77
N PRO A 30 7.39 -7.72 30.52
CA PRO A 30 6.14 -7.90 31.26
C PRO A 30 4.99 -8.27 30.32
N ARG A 31 4.21 -9.30 30.66
CA ARG A 31 3.04 -9.73 29.86
C ARG A 31 1.94 -8.67 29.75
N THR A 32 1.99 -7.68 30.61
CA THR A 32 1.03 -6.56 30.62
C THR A 32 1.80 -5.27 30.84
N PHE A 33 1.52 -4.28 30.00
CA PHE A 33 2.15 -2.97 30.08
C PHE A 33 1.14 -1.86 29.78
N GLN A 34 1.45 -0.65 30.22
CA GLN A 34 0.68 0.54 29.84
C GLN A 34 1.17 1.05 28.49
N PHE A 35 0.23 1.40 27.62
CA PHE A 35 0.52 1.93 26.29
C PHE A 35 0.08 3.39 26.20
N ASP A 36 1.04 4.30 26.06
CA ASP A 36 0.81 5.76 25.95
C ASP A 36 1.13 6.32 24.56
N GLY A 37 1.28 5.44 23.57
CA GLY A 37 1.63 5.82 22.22
C GLY A 37 0.44 6.11 21.29
N THR A 38 0.76 6.60 20.09
CA THR A 38 -0.15 6.69 18.94
C THR A 38 0.09 5.50 18.01
N ILE A 39 -0.98 4.99 17.40
CA ILE A 39 -0.90 3.88 16.45
C ILE A 39 -1.40 4.33 15.10
N ILE A 40 -0.67 3.99 14.06
CA ILE A 40 -1.07 4.14 12.67
C ILE A 40 -1.22 2.74 12.08
N PHE A 41 -2.44 2.39 11.66
CA PHE A 41 -2.72 1.16 10.94
C PHE A 41 -2.64 1.43 9.44
N ILE A 42 -1.79 0.67 8.75
CA ILE A 42 -1.69 0.72 7.29
C ILE A 42 -2.07 -0.66 6.76
N THR A 43 -3.07 -0.70 5.89
CA THR A 43 -3.59 -1.95 5.34
C THR A 43 -4.08 -1.76 3.91
N ASN A 44 -4.10 -2.85 3.15
CA ASN A 44 -4.75 -2.94 1.83
C ASN A 44 -6.09 -3.68 1.90
N LEU A 45 -6.60 -3.95 3.10
CA LEU A 45 -7.91 -4.58 3.29
C LEU A 45 -9.01 -3.52 3.13
N ASP A 46 -10.03 -3.89 2.39
CA ASP A 46 -11.27 -3.13 2.30
C ASP A 46 -12.11 -3.44 3.55
N PHE A 47 -12.09 -2.53 4.53
CA PHE A 47 -12.78 -2.73 5.80
C PHE A 47 -14.29 -2.69 5.64
N ASP A 48 -14.82 -1.84 4.77
CA ASP A 48 -16.26 -1.73 4.52
C ASP A 48 -16.78 -3.06 3.96
N ALA A 49 -16.13 -3.58 2.91
CA ALA A 49 -16.49 -4.87 2.34
C ALA A 49 -16.30 -6.06 3.32
N LEU A 50 -15.36 -5.98 4.25
CA LEU A 50 -15.15 -7.01 5.27
C LEU A 50 -16.18 -6.94 6.39
N ILE A 51 -16.60 -5.73 6.77
CA ILE A 51 -17.64 -5.51 7.78
C ILE A 51 -18.98 -5.97 7.23
N ASP A 52 -19.31 -5.65 5.99
CA ASP A 52 -20.57 -6.02 5.31
C ASP A 52 -20.74 -7.53 5.16
N LYS A 53 -19.65 -8.28 5.09
CA LYS A 53 -19.70 -9.76 5.07
C LYS A 53 -20.21 -10.39 6.36
N ASN A 54 -20.35 -9.63 7.41
CA ASN A 54 -20.89 -10.04 8.72
C ASN A 54 -20.27 -11.35 9.25
N ASN A 55 -18.96 -11.47 9.17
CA ASN A 55 -18.20 -12.61 9.68
C ASN A 55 -17.68 -12.37 11.11
N LYS A 56 -16.97 -13.34 11.67
CA LYS A 56 -16.42 -13.26 13.04
C LYS A 56 -15.48 -12.05 13.28
N LEU A 57 -14.88 -11.51 12.22
CA LEU A 57 -13.98 -10.35 12.31
C LEU A 57 -14.73 -9.01 12.23
N SER A 58 -15.92 -8.98 11.62
CA SER A 58 -16.68 -7.75 11.37
C SER A 58 -16.88 -6.88 12.62
N PRO A 59 -17.27 -7.42 13.81
CA PRO A 59 -17.42 -6.61 15.02
C PRO A 59 -16.08 -6.03 15.51
N HIS A 60 -14.97 -6.72 15.24
CA HIS A 60 -13.63 -6.25 15.63
C HIS A 60 -13.14 -5.13 14.72
N LEU A 61 -13.38 -5.25 13.41
CA LEU A 61 -13.03 -4.23 12.43
C LEU A 61 -13.90 -2.97 12.63
N SER A 62 -15.20 -3.12 12.82
CA SER A 62 -16.11 -2.02 13.11
C SER A 62 -15.68 -1.26 14.37
N ALA A 63 -15.30 -1.97 15.44
CA ALA A 63 -14.80 -1.34 16.65
C ALA A 63 -13.47 -0.60 16.46
N MET A 64 -12.59 -1.07 15.57
CA MET A 64 -11.35 -0.37 15.21
C MET A 64 -11.64 0.91 14.42
N VAL A 65 -12.49 0.83 13.39
CA VAL A 65 -12.89 1.97 12.58
C VAL A 65 -13.54 3.06 13.43
N SER A 66 -14.45 2.69 14.34
CA SER A 66 -15.15 3.66 15.21
C SER A 66 -14.23 4.39 16.21
N ARG A 67 -13.06 3.83 16.53
CA ARG A 67 -12.08 4.37 17.49
C ARG A 67 -10.87 5.03 16.83
N SER A 68 -10.84 5.10 15.51
CA SER A 68 -9.71 5.65 14.74
C SER A 68 -10.20 6.66 13.71
N HIS A 69 -9.29 7.52 13.28
CA HIS A 69 -9.51 8.33 12.07
C HIS A 69 -9.28 7.45 10.85
N TYR A 70 -10.36 6.87 10.33
CA TYR A 70 -10.30 6.03 9.14
C TYR A 70 -10.15 6.90 7.89
N ILE A 71 -9.09 6.66 7.13
CA ILE A 71 -8.82 7.35 5.87
C ILE A 71 -8.78 6.30 4.78
N ASP A 72 -9.80 6.31 3.91
CA ASP A 72 -9.81 5.48 2.70
C ASP A 72 -9.00 6.17 1.60
N LEU A 73 -7.90 5.52 1.21
CA LEU A 73 -7.03 5.94 0.10
C LEU A 73 -7.26 5.10 -1.16
N ALA A 74 -8.32 4.28 -1.19
CA ALA A 74 -8.63 3.44 -2.33
C ALA A 74 -8.99 4.29 -3.56
N MET A 75 -8.34 3.98 -4.66
CA MET A 75 -8.66 4.55 -5.96
C MET A 75 -9.70 3.67 -6.62
N LYS A 76 -10.83 4.26 -7.06
CA LYS A 76 -11.98 3.50 -7.55
C LYS A 76 -11.97 3.32 -9.06
N THR A 77 -11.32 4.21 -9.79
CA THR A 77 -11.30 4.17 -11.26
C THR A 77 -9.88 4.09 -11.81
N LYS A 78 -9.73 3.56 -13.03
CA LYS A 78 -8.44 3.56 -13.75
C LYS A 78 -7.89 4.99 -13.91
N ARG A 79 -8.78 5.98 -14.08
CA ARG A 79 -8.41 7.39 -14.16
C ARG A 79 -7.77 7.88 -12.87
N ASP A 80 -8.31 7.51 -11.69
CA ASP A 80 -7.76 7.90 -10.40
C ASP A 80 -6.37 7.31 -10.21
N TYR A 81 -6.20 6.02 -10.55
CA TYR A 81 -4.89 5.38 -10.54
C TYR A 81 -3.89 6.09 -11.45
N PHE A 82 -4.31 6.46 -12.67
CA PHE A 82 -3.43 7.16 -13.60
C PHE A 82 -3.04 8.56 -13.10
N ILE A 83 -4.00 9.31 -12.56
CA ILE A 83 -3.73 10.62 -11.93
C ILE A 83 -2.71 10.44 -10.80
N ARG A 84 -2.88 9.44 -9.95
CA ARG A 84 -1.95 9.15 -8.86
C ARG A 84 -0.55 8.79 -9.36
N ILE A 85 -0.46 7.95 -10.40
CA ILE A 85 0.81 7.63 -11.05
C ILE A 85 1.49 8.91 -11.55
N LYS A 86 0.75 9.79 -12.26
CA LYS A 86 1.29 11.08 -12.75
C LYS A 86 1.79 11.96 -11.61
N GLN A 87 1.06 12.06 -10.51
CA GLN A 87 1.46 12.85 -9.34
C GLN A 87 2.77 12.35 -8.74
N VAL A 88 2.88 11.03 -8.53
CA VAL A 88 4.07 10.44 -7.89
C VAL A 88 5.28 10.47 -8.82
N VAL A 89 5.08 10.30 -10.14
CA VAL A 89 6.14 10.47 -11.14
C VAL A 89 6.60 11.93 -11.17
N LYS A 90 5.69 12.89 -11.17
CA LYS A 90 6.02 14.33 -11.10
C LYS A 90 6.77 14.70 -9.81
N ALA A 91 6.48 14.02 -8.71
CA ALA A 91 7.21 14.16 -7.44
C ALA A 91 8.62 13.51 -7.47
N GLY A 92 9.09 12.98 -8.60
CA GLY A 92 10.45 12.50 -8.80
C GLY A 92 10.64 10.98 -8.71
N LEU A 93 9.56 10.17 -8.66
CA LEU A 93 9.68 8.71 -8.53
C LEU A 93 10.59 8.10 -9.60
N LEU A 94 10.41 8.46 -10.86
CA LEU A 94 11.19 7.88 -11.95
C LEU A 94 12.55 8.55 -12.11
N GLN A 95 12.68 9.80 -11.75
CA GLN A 95 13.97 10.50 -11.69
C GLN A 95 14.91 9.87 -10.65
N SER A 96 14.38 9.52 -9.48
CA SER A 96 15.14 8.80 -8.45
C SER A 96 15.64 7.43 -8.92
N LYS A 97 15.02 6.86 -9.97
CA LYS A 97 15.48 5.64 -10.66
C LYS A 97 16.45 5.92 -11.81
N GLY A 98 16.81 7.17 -12.04
CA GLY A 98 17.76 7.59 -13.07
C GLY A 98 17.17 7.72 -14.48
N LEU A 99 15.85 7.95 -14.60
CA LEU A 99 15.25 8.24 -15.91
C LEU A 99 15.39 9.73 -16.25
N THR A 100 15.56 9.98 -17.54
CA THR A 100 15.44 11.34 -18.08
C THR A 100 13.97 11.75 -18.21
N GLN A 101 13.70 13.06 -18.26
CA GLN A 101 12.33 13.57 -18.47
C GLN A 101 11.68 13.03 -19.77
N ALA A 102 12.49 12.81 -20.81
CA ALA A 102 12.00 12.23 -22.08
C ALA A 102 11.53 10.78 -21.89
N GLN A 103 12.28 9.99 -21.11
CA GLN A 103 11.93 8.62 -20.77
C GLN A 103 10.68 8.57 -19.87
N GLU A 104 10.57 9.45 -18.89
CA GLU A 104 9.38 9.57 -18.04
C GLU A 104 8.11 9.84 -18.86
N ARG A 105 8.20 10.83 -19.76
CA ARG A 105 7.09 11.15 -20.67
C ARG A 105 6.68 9.95 -21.52
N LYS A 106 7.67 9.18 -21.99
CA LYS A 106 7.43 7.97 -22.80
C LYS A 106 6.72 6.89 -21.99
N VAL A 107 7.14 6.67 -20.73
CA VAL A 107 6.48 5.75 -19.80
C VAL A 107 5.03 6.16 -19.52
N LEU A 108 4.81 7.42 -19.17
CA LEU A 108 3.46 7.93 -18.88
C LEU A 108 2.54 7.83 -20.10
N LYS A 109 3.04 8.21 -21.28
CA LYS A 109 2.28 8.10 -22.53
C LYS A 109 1.92 6.65 -22.86
N PHE A 110 2.83 5.71 -22.61
CA PHE A 110 2.56 4.29 -22.80
C PHE A 110 1.44 3.80 -21.87
N ILE A 111 1.46 4.18 -20.59
CA ILE A 111 0.41 3.85 -19.61
C ILE A 111 -0.92 4.44 -20.04
N GLU A 112 -0.94 5.71 -20.44
CA GLU A 112 -2.15 6.42 -20.87
C GLU A 112 -2.81 5.76 -22.08
N ASN A 113 -2.00 5.51 -23.12
CA ASN A 113 -2.48 4.93 -24.38
C ASN A 113 -2.95 3.46 -24.25
N ASN A 114 -2.51 2.77 -23.21
CA ASN A 114 -2.83 1.35 -23.00
C ASN A 114 -3.61 1.10 -21.71
N SER A 115 -4.22 2.13 -21.12
CA SER A 115 -4.90 2.08 -19.82
C SER A 115 -5.93 0.97 -19.70
N ASP A 116 -6.63 0.67 -20.79
CA ASP A 116 -7.69 -0.36 -20.82
C ASP A 116 -7.14 -1.77 -20.92
N ASN A 117 -5.97 -1.93 -21.49
CA ASN A 117 -5.35 -3.22 -21.77
C ASN A 117 -4.26 -3.59 -20.74
N LEU A 118 -3.95 -2.72 -19.78
CA LEU A 118 -3.01 -3.05 -18.73
C LEU A 118 -3.56 -4.19 -17.85
N ARG A 119 -2.68 -5.12 -17.49
CA ARG A 119 -3.00 -6.19 -16.50
C ARG A 119 -3.33 -5.60 -15.15
N GLU A 120 -2.63 -4.54 -14.79
CA GLU A 120 -2.76 -3.83 -13.54
C GLU A 120 -2.48 -2.33 -13.76
N MET A 121 -3.26 -1.46 -13.17
CA MET A 121 -3.00 -0.03 -13.15
C MET A 121 -2.45 0.34 -11.77
N SER A 122 -1.12 0.42 -11.66
CA SER A 122 -0.44 0.66 -10.37
C SER A 122 0.90 1.36 -10.56
N LEU A 123 1.45 1.90 -9.46
CA LEU A 123 2.83 2.42 -9.45
C LEU A 123 3.87 1.35 -9.80
N ARG A 124 3.58 0.07 -9.52
CA ARG A 124 4.47 -1.04 -9.90
C ARG A 124 4.62 -1.17 -11.40
N VAL A 125 3.55 -0.93 -12.16
CA VAL A 125 3.64 -0.90 -13.64
C VAL A 125 4.54 0.22 -14.12
N ALA A 126 4.44 1.41 -13.54
CA ALA A 126 5.32 2.52 -13.89
C ALA A 126 6.80 2.20 -13.61
N LEU A 127 7.09 1.54 -12.48
CA LEU A 127 8.46 1.10 -12.15
C LEU A 127 8.96 0.00 -13.09
N LYS A 128 8.13 -1.00 -13.44
CA LYS A 128 8.48 -2.04 -14.42
C LYS A 128 8.81 -1.43 -15.78
N LEU A 129 8.00 -0.47 -16.25
CA LEU A 129 8.25 0.24 -17.49
C LEU A 129 9.52 1.10 -17.43
N ALA A 130 9.81 1.70 -16.27
CA ALA A 130 11.04 2.44 -16.06
C ALA A 130 12.29 1.54 -16.20
N ASP A 131 12.24 0.36 -15.61
CA ASP A 131 13.33 -0.62 -15.76
C ASP A 131 13.51 -1.08 -17.22
N LEU A 132 12.40 -1.30 -17.93
CA LEU A 132 12.46 -1.70 -19.34
C LEU A 132 13.04 -0.60 -20.24
N ILE A 133 12.59 0.66 -20.10
CA ILE A 133 13.09 1.75 -20.94
C ILE A 133 14.55 2.09 -20.65
N LYS A 134 14.99 1.90 -19.40
CA LYS A 134 16.38 2.12 -19.02
C LYS A 134 17.32 1.07 -19.63
N ARG A 135 16.90 -0.19 -19.62
CA ARG A 135 17.73 -1.32 -20.13
C ARG A 135 17.69 -1.43 -21.66
N ASN A 136 16.53 -1.21 -22.26
CA ASN A 136 16.28 -1.44 -23.69
C ASN A 136 15.49 -0.29 -24.33
N PRO A 137 16.08 0.91 -24.49
CA PRO A 137 15.35 2.09 -24.99
C PRO A 137 14.77 1.90 -26.40
N SER A 138 15.49 1.18 -27.28
CA SER A 138 15.09 0.97 -28.69
C SER A 138 13.93 -0.02 -28.85
N THR A 139 13.85 -1.02 -27.98
CA THR A 139 12.80 -2.08 -28.02
C THR A 139 11.74 -1.90 -26.94
N PHE A 140 11.78 -0.78 -26.23
CA PHE A 140 10.91 -0.51 -25.08
C PHE A 140 9.44 -0.84 -25.32
N GLU A 141 8.84 -0.32 -26.39
CA GLU A 141 7.42 -0.51 -26.65
C GLU A 141 7.03 -1.97 -26.87
N LYS A 142 7.86 -2.71 -27.62
CA LYS A 142 7.65 -4.14 -27.86
C LYS A 142 7.72 -4.93 -26.54
N MET A 143 8.76 -4.68 -25.76
CA MET A 143 8.94 -5.33 -24.45
C MET A 143 7.84 -4.95 -23.45
N ALA A 144 7.45 -3.69 -23.42
CA ALA A 144 6.39 -3.19 -22.55
C ALA A 144 5.04 -3.87 -22.86
N ARG A 145 4.67 -3.98 -24.14
CA ARG A 145 3.44 -4.66 -24.56
C ARG A 145 3.35 -6.09 -24.04
N VAL A 146 4.41 -6.86 -24.24
CA VAL A 146 4.45 -8.27 -23.80
C VAL A 146 4.44 -8.41 -22.28
N THR A 147 5.07 -7.45 -21.57
CA THR A 147 5.26 -7.56 -20.11
C THR A 147 4.03 -7.10 -19.32
N VAL A 148 3.41 -5.97 -19.70
CA VAL A 148 2.41 -5.32 -18.85
C VAL A 148 1.00 -5.32 -19.42
N LEU A 149 0.81 -5.65 -20.72
CA LEU A 149 -0.54 -5.75 -21.28
C LEU A 149 -1.13 -7.15 -21.08
N ARG A 150 -2.45 -7.21 -21.02
CA ARG A 150 -3.18 -8.47 -21.10
C ARG A 150 -2.88 -9.10 -22.45
N GLY A 151 -2.79 -10.42 -22.49
CA GLY A 151 -2.54 -11.13 -23.75
C GLY A 151 -3.51 -10.67 -24.85
N LEU A 152 -2.94 -10.43 -26.04
CA LEU A 152 -3.70 -10.23 -27.26
C LEU A 152 -4.37 -11.55 -27.64
#